data_b49a445e2d2c61eb3c8cb4bfd9d33739
#
_entry.id   b49a445e2d2c61eb3c8cb4bfd9d33739
#
_cell.length_a   1.000
_cell.length_b   1.000
_cell.length_c   1.000
_cell.angle_alpha   90.00
_cell.angle_beta   90.00
_cell.angle_gamma   90.00
#
_symmetry.space_group_name_H-M   'P 1'
#
loop_
_entity.id
_entity.type
_entity.pdbx_description
1 polymer ?
#
loop_
_entity_poly.entity_id
_entity_poly.type
_entity_poly.pdbx_seq_one_letter_code
_entity_poly.pdbx_strand_id
1 'polypeptide(L)'
;MKMKKKMILLVSLLLLAAAVLGGMPQDAWADTQSKEYVVDDAGLFTDKEKEQLTKMCRKASDACKTDVVILTQSKGLDDKELENDVRGIINESYGYDESSSEPDAIVYVIDMKSRADMLVTSGIARTTKSFTQSKLDAIREKAEDKLSDGNYYAGCKKYIAGVRKPAFLTDCHCICHRSF
;
A
#
# COMPACT_ATOMS: atom_id res chain seq x y z
N MET A 1 28.91 41.72 -46.44
CA MET A 1 28.77 40.26 -46.57
C MET A 1 29.21 39.44 -45.33
N LYS A 2 29.93 40.01 -44.37
CA LYS A 2 30.39 39.33 -43.13
C LYS A 2 29.30 39.20 -42.03
N MET A 3 28.29 40.09 -41.98
CA MET A 3 27.23 40.02 -40.94
C MET A 3 26.24 38.88 -41.16
N LYS A 4 25.88 38.56 -42.40
CA LYS A 4 24.93 37.47 -42.70
C LYS A 4 25.46 36.06 -42.29
N LYS A 5 26.78 35.83 -42.40
CA LYS A 5 27.40 34.57 -42.01
C LYS A 5 27.42 34.37 -40.49
N LYS A 6 27.62 35.43 -39.68
CA LYS A 6 27.57 35.39 -38.22
C LYS A 6 26.15 35.12 -37.68
N MET A 7 25.13 35.66 -38.36
CA MET A 7 23.73 35.44 -37.98
C MET A 7 23.26 33.98 -38.28
N ILE A 8 23.73 33.44 -39.40
CA ILE A 8 23.42 32.03 -39.73
C ILE A 8 24.09 31.06 -38.73
N LEU A 9 25.30 31.35 -38.28
CA LEU A 9 26.02 30.55 -37.29
C LEU A 9 25.41 30.61 -35.93
N LEU A 10 24.84 31.76 -35.51
CA LEU A 10 24.10 31.93 -34.25
C LEU A 10 22.76 31.18 -34.26
N VAL A 11 22.03 31.19 -35.38
CA VAL A 11 20.77 30.48 -35.54
C VAL A 11 20.99 28.97 -35.55
N SER A 12 22.05 28.49 -36.19
CA SER A 12 22.40 27.04 -36.20
C SER A 12 22.82 26.53 -34.80
N LEU A 13 23.52 27.36 -34.01
CA LEU A 13 23.92 27.01 -32.66
C LEU A 13 22.69 26.97 -31.69
N LEU A 14 21.71 27.86 -31.91
CA LEU A 14 20.46 27.85 -31.12
C LEU A 14 19.58 26.64 -31.44
N LEU A 15 19.56 26.16 -32.70
CA LEU A 15 18.83 24.96 -33.11
C LEU A 15 19.48 23.67 -32.59
N LEU A 16 20.80 23.64 -32.42
CA LEU A 16 21.50 22.49 -31.85
C LEU A 16 21.26 22.39 -30.33
N ALA A 17 21.11 23.53 -29.62
CA ALA A 17 20.81 23.54 -28.19
C ALA A 17 19.38 23.07 -27.88
N ALA A 18 18.42 23.27 -28.79
CA ALA A 18 17.03 22.79 -28.63
C ALA A 18 16.91 21.25 -28.80
N ALA A 19 17.80 20.62 -29.56
CA ALA A 19 17.77 19.17 -29.78
C ALA A 19 18.27 18.34 -28.57
N VAL A 20 19.04 18.94 -27.66
CA VAL A 20 19.56 18.26 -26.46
C VAL A 20 18.55 18.30 -25.30
N LEU A 21 17.58 19.21 -25.32
CA LEU A 21 16.53 19.32 -24.30
C LEU A 21 15.27 18.47 -24.61
N GLY A 22 15.19 17.86 -25.81
CA GLY A 22 14.04 17.06 -26.26
C GLY A 22 14.12 15.57 -25.99
N GLY A 23 15.15 15.10 -25.31
CA GLY A 23 15.42 13.66 -25.11
C GLY A 23 15.26 13.14 -23.68
N MET A 24 14.58 13.84 -22.79
CA MET A 24 14.18 13.22 -21.54
C MET A 24 12.97 12.33 -21.80
N PRO A 25 13.02 11.03 -21.42
CA PRO A 25 11.86 10.17 -21.53
C PRO A 25 10.73 10.78 -20.72
N GLN A 26 9.63 11.13 -21.38
CA GLN A 26 8.40 11.65 -20.73
C GLN A 26 7.73 10.61 -19.84
N ASP A 27 8.26 9.40 -19.76
CA ASP A 27 7.74 8.31 -18.93
C ASP A 27 8.09 8.46 -17.44
N ALA A 28 8.85 9.51 -17.05
CA ALA A 28 9.25 9.75 -15.66
C ALA A 28 8.23 10.55 -14.85
N TRP A 29 7.12 10.98 -15.45
CA TRP A 29 6.09 11.81 -14.79
C TRP A 29 4.71 11.15 -14.79
N ALA A 30 4.62 9.85 -14.99
CA ALA A 30 3.48 9.12 -14.47
C ALA A 30 3.62 9.20 -12.95
N ASP A 31 2.97 10.20 -12.38
CA ASP A 31 2.65 10.30 -10.96
C ASP A 31 1.72 9.12 -10.63
N THR A 32 2.33 7.96 -10.57
CA THR A 32 1.76 6.84 -9.85
C THR A 32 1.83 7.31 -8.42
N GLN A 33 0.73 7.82 -7.85
CA GLN A 33 0.58 7.94 -6.40
C GLN A 33 1.05 6.59 -5.87
N SER A 34 2.29 6.55 -5.38
CA SER A 34 2.91 5.31 -4.95
C SER A 34 2.15 4.89 -3.71
N LYS A 35 1.27 3.92 -3.89
CA LYS A 35 0.43 3.34 -2.86
C LYS A 35 1.27 3.08 -1.62
N GLU A 36 0.97 3.73 -0.52
CA GLU A 36 1.72 3.57 0.73
C GLU A 36 1.21 2.33 1.46
N TYR A 37 2.04 1.29 1.53
CA TYR A 37 1.69 0.02 2.17
C TYR A 37 1.98 -0.02 3.67
N VAL A 38 2.78 0.92 4.18
CA VAL A 38 3.13 1.04 5.61
C VAL A 38 3.07 2.49 6.00
N VAL A 39 2.02 2.88 6.70
CA VAL A 39 1.83 4.19 7.31
C VAL A 39 2.22 4.07 8.78
N ASP A 40 3.29 4.72 9.19
CA ASP A 40 3.86 4.58 10.54
C ASP A 40 3.83 5.91 11.30
N ASP A 41 2.63 6.38 11.65
CA ASP A 41 2.43 7.63 12.39
C ASP A 41 2.82 7.51 13.86
N ALA A 42 2.81 6.28 14.41
CA ALA A 42 3.28 6.03 15.76
C ALA A 42 4.82 5.92 15.90
N GLY A 43 5.55 5.88 14.78
CA GLY A 43 7.01 5.80 14.77
C GLY A 43 7.55 4.50 15.36
N LEU A 44 6.91 3.36 15.07
CA LEU A 44 7.28 2.06 15.62
C LEU A 44 8.42 1.38 14.88
N PHE A 45 8.72 1.83 13.66
CA PHE A 45 9.67 1.18 12.78
C PHE A 45 10.84 2.09 12.45
N THR A 46 12.01 1.52 12.36
CA THR A 46 13.17 2.16 11.70
C THR A 46 12.91 2.26 10.19
N ASP A 47 13.59 3.17 9.50
CA ASP A 47 13.48 3.33 8.04
C ASP A 47 13.72 2.00 7.30
N LYS A 48 14.70 1.21 7.77
CA LYS A 48 15.01 -0.10 7.20
C LYS A 48 13.89 -1.11 7.40
N GLU A 49 13.25 -1.12 8.56
CA GLU A 49 12.11 -2.00 8.84
C GLU A 49 10.88 -1.58 8.03
N LYS A 50 10.60 -0.28 7.96
CA LYS A 50 9.52 0.28 7.12
C LYS A 50 9.71 -0.11 5.65
N GLU A 51 10.92 0.02 5.11
CA GLU A 51 11.24 -0.41 3.74
C GLU A 51 11.01 -1.92 3.52
N GLN A 52 11.45 -2.75 4.49
CA GLN A 52 11.28 -4.20 4.41
C GLN A 52 9.81 -4.61 4.49
N LEU A 53 9.04 -4.03 5.42
CA LEU A 53 7.60 -4.27 5.54
C LEU A 53 6.86 -3.84 4.27
N THR A 54 7.19 -2.67 3.72
CA THR A 54 6.63 -2.18 2.45
C THR A 54 6.83 -3.19 1.31
N LYS A 55 8.05 -3.71 1.16
CA LYS A 55 8.34 -4.75 0.15
C LYS A 55 7.55 -6.04 0.39
N MET A 56 7.37 -6.41 1.65
CA MET A 56 6.60 -7.61 2.01
C MET A 56 5.11 -7.41 1.76
N CYS A 57 4.54 -6.28 2.15
CA CYS A 57 3.13 -5.92 1.90
C CYS A 57 2.84 -5.90 0.40
N ARG A 58 3.66 -5.24 -0.41
CA ARG A 58 3.52 -5.21 -1.87
C ARG A 58 3.47 -6.63 -2.47
N LYS A 59 4.42 -7.50 -2.09
CA LYS A 59 4.43 -8.90 -2.54
C LYS A 59 3.21 -9.69 -2.07
N ALA A 60 2.67 -9.37 -0.91
CA ALA A 60 1.45 -9.99 -0.41
C ALA A 60 0.24 -9.49 -1.19
N SER A 61 0.15 -8.19 -1.45
CA SER A 61 -0.92 -7.59 -2.25
C SER A 61 -0.95 -8.16 -3.66
N ASP A 62 0.19 -8.27 -4.32
CA ASP A 62 0.30 -8.87 -5.65
C ASP A 62 -0.21 -10.32 -5.67
N ALA A 63 0.11 -11.10 -4.62
CA ALA A 63 -0.29 -12.49 -4.51
C ALA A 63 -1.78 -12.66 -4.19
N CYS A 64 -2.33 -11.80 -3.33
CA CYS A 64 -3.72 -11.89 -2.86
C CYS A 64 -4.71 -11.10 -3.76
N LYS A 65 -4.21 -10.24 -4.64
CA LYS A 65 -5.03 -9.27 -5.42
C LYS A 65 -5.88 -8.36 -4.53
N THR A 66 -5.37 -8.06 -3.36
CA THR A 66 -5.99 -7.26 -2.30
C THR A 66 -4.88 -6.45 -1.65
N ASP A 67 -5.10 -5.17 -1.38
CA ASP A 67 -4.07 -4.36 -0.73
C ASP A 67 -3.83 -4.80 0.71
N VAL A 68 -2.59 -5.20 0.99
CA VAL A 68 -2.15 -5.60 2.33
C VAL A 68 -1.38 -4.44 2.94
N VAL A 69 -1.95 -3.84 3.98
CA VAL A 69 -1.48 -2.56 4.54
C VAL A 69 -1.23 -2.68 6.04
N ILE A 70 -0.24 -1.93 6.53
CA ILE A 70 0.04 -1.74 7.94
C ILE A 70 -0.16 -0.26 8.27
N LEU A 71 -0.93 0.03 9.31
CA LEU A 71 -1.14 1.36 9.85
C LEU A 71 -0.77 1.37 11.33
N THR A 72 0.09 2.29 11.75
CA THR A 72 0.36 2.55 13.15
C THR A 72 -0.03 3.96 13.53
N GLN A 73 -0.65 4.15 14.68
CA GLN A 73 -1.10 5.46 15.14
C GLN A 73 -1.11 5.56 16.66
N SER A 74 -1.37 6.76 17.20
CA SER A 74 -1.46 7.04 18.64
C SER A 74 -2.65 7.95 18.95
N LYS A 75 -3.84 7.62 18.41
CA LYS A 75 -5.06 8.41 18.57
C LYS A 75 -5.79 8.08 19.90
N GLY A 76 -5.76 6.82 20.33
CA GLY A 76 -6.44 6.34 21.53
C GLY A 76 -7.93 6.15 21.32
N LEU A 77 -8.29 5.57 20.19
CA LEU A 77 -9.66 5.30 19.79
C LEU A 77 -10.16 4.00 20.43
N ASP A 78 -11.47 3.91 20.68
CA ASP A 78 -12.10 2.63 20.98
C ASP A 78 -12.22 1.75 19.72
N ASP A 79 -12.62 0.49 19.87
CA ASP A 79 -12.66 -0.48 18.75
C ASP A 79 -13.53 -0.01 17.59
N LYS A 80 -14.67 0.62 17.87
CA LYS A 80 -15.61 1.10 16.86
C LYS A 80 -15.07 2.35 16.16
N GLU A 81 -14.51 3.26 16.91
CA GLU A 81 -13.87 4.47 16.38
C GLU A 81 -12.66 4.11 15.54
N LEU A 82 -11.84 3.15 16.00
CA LEU A 82 -10.67 2.65 15.28
C LEU A 82 -11.07 2.00 13.95
N GLU A 83 -12.10 1.17 13.93
CA GLU A 83 -12.62 0.58 12.69
C GLU A 83 -13.09 1.66 11.71
N ASN A 84 -13.86 2.65 12.18
CA ASN A 84 -14.37 3.73 11.35
C ASN A 84 -13.24 4.62 10.80
N ASP A 85 -12.25 4.92 11.61
CA ASP A 85 -11.06 5.70 11.21
C ASP A 85 -10.29 4.99 10.09
N VAL A 86 -10.02 3.69 10.26
CA VAL A 86 -9.34 2.87 9.23
C VAL A 86 -10.15 2.78 7.94
N ARG A 87 -11.47 2.63 8.01
CA ARG A 87 -12.34 2.64 6.83
C ARG A 87 -12.31 3.97 6.09
N GLY A 88 -12.25 5.10 6.83
CA GLY A 88 -12.03 6.43 6.25
C GLY A 88 -10.72 6.49 5.47
N ILE A 89 -9.62 6.05 6.08
CA ILE A 89 -8.29 6.02 5.45
C ILE A 89 -8.28 5.12 4.21
N ILE A 90 -8.90 3.95 4.26
CA ILE A 90 -9.02 3.05 3.10
C ILE A 90 -9.71 3.79 1.94
N ASN A 91 -10.82 4.44 2.21
CA ASN A 91 -11.60 5.14 1.19
C ASN A 91 -10.87 6.35 0.58
N GLU A 92 -10.08 7.05 1.38
CA GLU A 92 -9.35 8.24 0.92
C GLU A 92 -8.05 7.91 0.19
N SER A 93 -7.32 6.89 0.66
CA SER A 93 -5.94 6.62 0.23
C SER A 93 -5.81 5.51 -0.81
N TYR A 94 -6.75 4.57 -0.85
CA TYR A 94 -6.69 3.39 -1.72
C TYR A 94 -7.68 3.44 -2.88
N GLY A 95 -8.19 4.61 -3.18
CA GLY A 95 -8.95 5.06 -4.35
C GLY A 95 -9.88 4.04 -5.02
N TYR A 96 -11.05 4.51 -5.30
CA TYR A 96 -12.05 3.79 -6.10
C TYR A 96 -11.56 3.64 -7.53
N ASP A 97 -11.56 2.44 -8.08
CA ASP A 97 -11.89 2.25 -9.48
C ASP A 97 -13.38 2.62 -9.65
N GLU A 98 -13.73 3.45 -10.63
CA GLU A 98 -15.11 3.89 -10.90
C GLU A 98 -16.11 2.73 -11.03
N SER A 99 -15.62 1.49 -11.17
CA SER A 99 -16.38 0.26 -11.28
C SER A 99 -16.59 -0.47 -9.96
N SER A 100 -15.89 -0.13 -8.86
CA SER A 100 -16.03 -0.80 -7.56
C SER A 100 -16.55 0.13 -6.48
N SER A 101 -17.47 -0.36 -5.67
CA SER A 101 -18.08 0.43 -4.59
C SER A 101 -17.18 0.65 -3.39
N GLU A 102 -16.12 -0.13 -3.23
CA GLU A 102 -15.14 -0.05 -2.13
C GLU A 102 -13.77 -0.58 -2.59
N PRO A 103 -12.64 0.01 -2.17
CA PRO A 103 -11.29 -0.53 -2.42
C PRO A 103 -11.10 -1.91 -1.77
N ASP A 104 -10.40 -2.81 -2.45
CA ASP A 104 -10.02 -4.10 -1.89
C ASP A 104 -8.80 -3.98 -1.01
N ALA A 105 -8.98 -4.03 0.31
CA ALA A 105 -7.90 -3.90 1.26
C ALA A 105 -8.08 -4.81 2.50
N ILE A 106 -6.95 -5.20 3.07
CA ILE A 106 -6.82 -5.74 4.42
C ILE A 106 -5.78 -4.92 5.17
N VAL A 107 -6.20 -4.23 6.20
CA VAL A 107 -5.37 -3.30 6.99
C VAL A 107 -5.17 -3.87 8.38
N TYR A 108 -3.91 -3.99 8.80
CA TYR A 108 -3.57 -4.23 10.19
C TYR A 108 -3.25 -2.90 10.84
N VAL A 109 -4.10 -2.46 11.75
CA VAL A 109 -3.91 -1.22 12.52
C VAL A 109 -3.44 -1.52 13.92
N ILE A 110 -2.52 -0.68 14.42
CA ILE A 110 -2.02 -0.69 15.80
C ILE A 110 -2.16 0.72 16.35
N ASP A 111 -2.99 0.90 17.39
CA ASP A 111 -3.10 2.17 18.12
C ASP A 111 -2.34 2.09 19.44
N MET A 112 -1.21 2.80 19.51
CA MET A 112 -0.32 2.77 20.67
C MET A 112 -0.89 3.42 21.92
N LYS A 113 -1.80 4.36 21.77
CA LYS A 113 -2.39 5.07 22.92
C LYS A 113 -3.49 4.28 23.60
N SER A 114 -4.37 3.62 22.84
CA SER A 114 -5.37 2.68 23.40
C SER A 114 -4.78 1.29 23.64
N ARG A 115 -3.60 0.98 23.07
CA ARG A 115 -2.98 -0.35 23.05
C ARG A 115 -3.87 -1.41 22.39
N ALA A 116 -4.65 -0.97 21.42
CA ALA A 116 -5.53 -1.81 20.61
C ALA A 116 -4.85 -2.15 19.28
N ASP A 117 -5.15 -3.33 18.77
CA ASP A 117 -4.84 -3.73 17.41
C ASP A 117 -6.06 -4.36 16.74
N MET A 118 -6.16 -4.21 15.43
CA MET A 118 -7.32 -4.70 14.68
C MET A 118 -6.95 -5.06 13.24
N LEU A 119 -7.67 -6.02 12.66
CA LEU A 119 -7.69 -6.31 11.23
C LEU A 119 -8.99 -5.81 10.62
N VAL A 120 -8.88 -4.85 9.70
CA VAL A 120 -10.03 -4.31 8.96
C VAL A 120 -9.94 -4.75 7.51
N THR A 121 -11.03 -5.30 6.98
CA THR A 121 -11.15 -5.71 5.57
C THR A 121 -12.20 -4.85 4.86
N SER A 122 -11.97 -4.55 3.59
CA SER A 122 -12.93 -3.85 2.73
C SER A 122 -13.02 -4.49 1.34
N GLY A 123 -14.04 -4.10 0.58
CA GLY A 123 -14.26 -4.59 -0.77
C GLY A 123 -14.47 -6.10 -0.83
N ILE A 124 -13.88 -6.75 -1.83
CA ILE A 124 -13.98 -8.19 -2.04
C ILE A 124 -13.33 -8.96 -0.87
N ALA A 125 -12.26 -8.45 -0.27
CA ALA A 125 -11.62 -9.07 0.88
C ALA A 125 -12.60 -9.33 2.03
N ARG A 126 -13.56 -8.40 2.27
CA ARG A 126 -14.58 -8.55 3.32
C ARG A 126 -15.60 -9.66 3.03
N THR A 127 -15.85 -9.95 1.77
CA THR A 127 -16.91 -10.88 1.34
C THR A 127 -16.39 -12.27 0.99
N THR A 128 -15.08 -12.44 0.86
CA THR A 128 -14.49 -13.74 0.45
C THR A 128 -14.42 -14.72 1.62
N LYS A 129 -14.53 -16.00 1.30
CA LYS A 129 -14.27 -17.09 2.25
C LYS A 129 -12.81 -17.14 2.71
N SER A 130 -11.92 -16.42 2.02
CA SER A 130 -10.50 -16.35 2.35
C SER A 130 -10.24 -15.59 3.64
N PHE A 131 -11.01 -14.53 3.92
CA PHE A 131 -10.84 -13.63 5.07
C PHE A 131 -12.03 -13.69 6.03
N THR A 132 -12.45 -14.91 6.42
CA THR A 132 -13.48 -15.06 7.46
C THR A 132 -12.99 -14.54 8.81
N GLN A 133 -13.91 -14.08 9.68
CA GLN A 133 -13.57 -13.56 10.99
C GLN A 133 -12.63 -14.48 11.77
N SER A 134 -12.93 -15.77 11.84
CA SER A 134 -12.09 -16.76 12.54
C SER A 134 -10.66 -16.85 11.99
N LYS A 135 -10.46 -16.65 10.67
CA LYS A 135 -9.13 -16.61 10.06
C LYS A 135 -8.40 -15.32 10.37
N LEU A 136 -9.12 -14.20 10.37
CA LEU A 136 -8.57 -12.89 10.75
C LEU A 136 -8.12 -12.91 12.22
N ASP A 137 -8.94 -13.44 13.11
CA ASP A 137 -8.61 -13.61 14.53
C ASP A 137 -7.34 -14.46 14.71
N ALA A 138 -7.23 -15.56 13.99
CA ALA A 138 -6.04 -16.43 14.05
C ALA A 138 -4.77 -15.77 13.47
N ILE A 139 -4.90 -14.83 12.54
CA ILE A 139 -3.78 -14.03 12.04
C ILE A 139 -3.39 -12.99 13.09
N ARG A 140 -4.37 -12.29 13.65
CA ARG A 140 -4.20 -11.25 14.67
C ARG A 140 -3.52 -11.83 15.91
N GLU A 141 -4.02 -12.92 16.47
CA GLU A 141 -3.44 -13.60 17.65
C GLU A 141 -1.93 -13.86 17.50
N LYS A 142 -1.50 -14.35 16.32
CA LYS A 142 -0.07 -14.59 16.04
C LYS A 142 0.77 -13.33 15.93
N ALA A 143 0.17 -12.22 15.53
CA ALA A 143 0.83 -10.93 15.49
C ALA A 143 0.91 -10.35 16.91
N GLU A 144 -0.20 -10.40 17.66
CA GLU A 144 -0.37 -9.88 19.01
C GLU A 144 0.63 -10.49 20.01
N ASP A 145 0.94 -11.79 19.91
CA ASP A 145 2.01 -12.42 20.68
C ASP A 145 3.34 -11.66 20.62
N LYS A 146 3.66 -11.09 19.44
CA LYS A 146 4.89 -10.33 19.23
C LYS A 146 4.75 -8.86 19.64
N LEU A 147 3.57 -8.28 19.51
CA LEU A 147 3.30 -6.93 19.99
C LEU A 147 3.43 -6.86 21.51
N SER A 148 2.93 -7.87 22.21
CA SER A 148 3.02 -7.98 23.67
C SER A 148 4.46 -8.00 24.18
N ASP A 149 5.39 -8.56 23.39
CA ASP A 149 6.83 -8.54 23.63
C ASP A 149 7.48 -7.18 23.27
N GLY A 150 6.71 -6.21 22.74
CA GLY A 150 7.24 -4.94 22.20
C GLY A 150 7.91 -5.09 20.84
N ASN A 151 7.80 -6.25 20.18
CA ASN A 151 8.42 -6.52 18.87
C ASN A 151 7.44 -6.31 17.73
N TYR A 152 7.09 -5.05 17.49
CA TYR A 152 6.11 -4.62 16.49
C TYR A 152 6.48 -5.07 15.07
N TYR A 153 7.76 -4.97 14.71
CA TYR A 153 8.24 -5.44 13.41
C TYR A 153 7.96 -6.94 13.20
N ALA A 154 8.27 -7.77 14.20
CA ALA A 154 7.99 -9.21 14.11
C ALA A 154 6.48 -9.52 14.07
N GLY A 155 5.67 -8.76 14.81
CA GLY A 155 4.21 -8.86 14.77
C GLY A 155 3.66 -8.58 13.37
N CYS A 156 4.06 -7.48 12.74
CA CYS A 156 3.66 -7.13 11.38
C CYS A 156 4.10 -8.18 10.35
N LYS A 157 5.29 -8.79 10.51
CA LYS A 157 5.72 -9.92 9.67
C LYS A 157 4.83 -11.15 9.82
N LYS A 158 4.35 -11.43 11.04
CA LYS A 158 3.40 -12.53 11.28
C LYS A 158 2.05 -12.28 10.61
N TYR A 159 1.55 -11.04 10.69
CA TYR A 159 0.38 -10.61 9.95
C TYR A 159 0.52 -10.87 8.44
N ILE A 160 1.56 -10.30 7.80
CA ILE A 160 1.78 -10.45 6.35
C ILE A 160 1.92 -11.94 5.96
N ALA A 161 2.66 -12.72 6.75
CA ALA A 161 2.81 -14.15 6.52
C ALA A 161 1.49 -14.92 6.68
N GLY A 162 0.63 -14.48 7.60
CA GLY A 162 -0.71 -15.02 7.78
C GLY A 162 -1.59 -14.81 6.56
N VAL A 163 -1.64 -13.58 6.06
CA VAL A 163 -2.42 -13.21 4.86
C VAL A 163 -1.95 -13.98 3.61
N ARG A 164 -0.64 -14.21 3.47
CA ARG A 164 -0.04 -14.90 2.30
C ARG A 164 -0.17 -16.42 2.30
N LYS A 165 -0.84 -17.05 3.25
CA LYS A 165 -0.94 -18.52 3.27
C LYS A 165 -1.65 -19.05 2.01
N PRO A 166 -1.23 -20.25 1.50
CA PRO A 166 -1.82 -20.84 0.29
C PRO A 166 -3.36 -21.02 0.35
N ALA A 167 -3.90 -21.24 1.55
CA ALA A 167 -5.36 -21.35 1.74
C ALA A 167 -6.12 -20.06 1.40
N PHE A 168 -5.44 -18.89 1.40
CA PHE A 168 -6.02 -17.62 0.96
C PHE A 168 -5.82 -17.38 -0.53
N LEU A 169 -4.73 -17.90 -1.11
CA LEU A 169 -4.39 -17.68 -2.52
C LEU A 169 -5.26 -18.52 -3.45
N THR A 170 -5.72 -19.70 -3.05
CA THR A 170 -6.56 -20.57 -3.88
C THR A 170 -7.95 -19.99 -4.10
N ASP A 171 -8.50 -19.28 -3.12
CA ASP A 171 -9.84 -18.69 -3.24
C ASP A 171 -9.82 -17.38 -4.06
N CYS A 172 -8.72 -16.60 -4.00
CA CYS A 172 -8.56 -15.38 -4.81
C CYS A 172 -8.47 -15.68 -6.31
N HIS A 173 -7.91 -16.84 -6.70
CA HIS A 173 -7.76 -17.21 -8.13
C HIS A 173 -9.08 -17.57 -8.79
N CYS A 174 -10.07 -18.03 -8.03
CA CYS A 174 -11.38 -18.41 -8.56
C CYS A 174 -12.28 -17.23 -8.96
N ILE A 175 -11.99 -16.02 -8.47
CA ILE A 175 -12.84 -14.83 -8.71
C ILE A 175 -12.54 -14.19 -10.07
N CYS A 176 -11.30 -14.29 -10.56
CA CYS A 176 -10.88 -13.71 -11.84
C CYS A 176 -11.41 -14.42 -13.08
N HIS A 177 -12.07 -15.59 -12.97
CA HIS A 177 -12.56 -16.37 -14.12
C HIS A 177 -14.08 -16.36 -14.33
N ARG A 178 -14.81 -15.48 -13.64
CA ARG A 178 -16.25 -15.29 -13.92
C ARG A 178 -16.51 -13.88 -14.45
N SER A 179 -15.97 -13.60 -15.63
CA SER A 179 -16.47 -12.52 -16.50
C SER A 179 -17.00 -13.17 -17.77
N PHE A 180 -18.30 -13.24 -17.86
CA PHE A 180 -19.03 -13.36 -19.12
C PHE A 180 -19.71 -12.03 -19.37
#